data_de0a459baaa611c505e35ed8eaef0221
#
_entry.id   de0a459baaa611c505e35ed8eaef0221
#
_cell.length_a   1.000
_cell.length_b   1.000
_cell.length_c   1.000
_cell.angle_alpha   90.00
_cell.angle_beta   90.00
_cell.angle_gamma   90.00
#
_symmetry.space_group_name_H-M   'P 1'
#
loop_
_entity.id
_entity.type
_entity.pdbx_description
1 polymer ?
#
loop_
_entity_poly.entity_id
_entity_poly.type
_entity_poly.pdbx_seq_one_letter_code
_entity_poly.pdbx_strand_id
1 'polypeptide(L)'
;MAISRFNIFLLLNLLLVLVGTPQADKNKIKPKLTRILFLFDASQSMYGKWQSDLKINVAKNIMFELLDSLKNTQNVEFALRVFGHTKPFPPQDCDDSRLEVAFAQNNIEKIKNRIRSLVPSGTTPIAYSLELAAGDFPPCEDCRNIIILITDGIEECRGDPCAVSQELQKKGIILKPFIIGIGQNFAEAFKCVGTYFDGSTEEEFRKVIHVVISQALNPTTCQINLLDVNGEPTETNVPITLFDRLNGLPKYHFIHTLNAKGLPDTLYIDPIPKYFVQVHTLPPVFIDSLVLKPGQHTMVGTFAGQGTLLVKAKGKLNQTASSVPILVYKAGDCQLLNTQQLNQPVKYLVGEYDLKINTLPPIELKNVKINQSTTTTIEIQEPGYAIFQFPSEGYGFLLWRKEKNKFERIYTFNPTATQEILYLLPGEYLALFRAKQQTKAQASVVKKFSIEEGQTIRINMSLY
;
A
#
# COMPACT_ATOMS: atom_id res chain seq x y z
N MET A 1 -68.50 -55.54 -19.88
CA MET A 1 -67.52 -55.41 -18.77
C MET A 1 -66.24 -54.93 -19.37
N ALA A 2 -65.98 -53.64 -19.36
CA ALA A 2 -64.81 -52.98 -19.95
C ALA A 2 -64.11 -52.25 -18.88
N ILE A 3 -62.87 -52.57 -18.61
CA ILE A 3 -61.99 -51.87 -17.68
C ILE A 3 -61.08 -50.93 -18.49
N SER A 4 -61.30 -49.63 -18.32
CA SER A 4 -60.58 -48.57 -18.94
C SER A 4 -59.16 -48.43 -18.29
N ARG A 5 -58.12 -48.44 -19.13
CA ARG A 5 -56.75 -48.11 -18.72
C ARG A 5 -56.53 -46.61 -18.88
N PHE A 6 -56.27 -45.92 -17.77
CA PHE A 6 -55.87 -44.53 -17.71
C PHE A 6 -54.34 -44.47 -17.89
N ASN A 7 -53.88 -43.91 -19.01
CA ASN A 7 -52.46 -43.60 -19.24
C ASN A 7 -52.17 -42.24 -18.64
N ILE A 8 -51.33 -42.19 -17.60
CA ILE A 8 -50.73 -40.98 -17.06
C ILE A 8 -49.47 -40.68 -17.84
N PHE A 9 -49.52 -39.69 -18.70
CA PHE A 9 -48.32 -39.11 -19.36
C PHE A 9 -47.63 -38.20 -18.37
N LEU A 10 -46.48 -38.63 -17.83
CA LEU A 10 -45.57 -37.82 -17.03
C LEU A 10 -44.73 -36.97 -17.98
N LEU A 11 -45.09 -35.70 -18.13
CA LEU A 11 -44.28 -34.70 -18.83
C LEU A 11 -43.09 -34.33 -17.96
N LEU A 12 -41.93 -34.88 -18.26
CA LEU A 12 -40.64 -34.52 -17.69
C LEU A 12 -40.18 -33.21 -18.36
N ASN A 13 -40.44 -32.06 -17.73
CA ASN A 13 -39.85 -30.79 -18.15
C ASN A 13 -38.36 -30.78 -17.80
N LEU A 14 -37.53 -31.12 -18.78
CA LEU A 14 -36.09 -30.99 -18.73
C LEU A 14 -35.75 -29.48 -18.82
N LEU A 15 -35.59 -28.83 -17.69
CA LEU A 15 -35.05 -27.43 -17.62
C LEU A 15 -33.57 -27.52 -18.04
N LEU A 16 -33.28 -27.23 -19.29
CA LEU A 16 -31.92 -26.96 -19.76
C LEU A 16 -31.49 -25.61 -19.14
N VAL A 17 -30.76 -25.69 -18.02
CA VAL A 17 -30.01 -24.54 -17.53
C VAL A 17 -28.84 -24.35 -18.50
N LEU A 18 -29.00 -23.44 -19.43
CA LEU A 18 -27.91 -22.89 -20.24
C LEU A 18 -26.99 -22.13 -19.23
N VAL A 19 -25.95 -22.83 -18.76
CA VAL A 19 -24.81 -22.20 -18.13
C VAL A 19 -24.14 -21.42 -19.26
N GLY A 20 -24.55 -20.14 -19.39
CA GLY A 20 -23.84 -19.19 -20.20
C GLY A 20 -22.45 -19.00 -19.59
N THR A 21 -21.45 -19.62 -20.20
CA THR A 21 -20.06 -19.19 -19.97
C THR A 21 -20.01 -17.69 -20.21
N PRO A 22 -19.51 -16.88 -19.25
CA PRO A 22 -19.33 -15.46 -19.50
C PRO A 22 -18.40 -15.34 -20.70
N GLN A 23 -18.97 -14.96 -21.82
CA GLN A 23 -18.23 -14.63 -23.02
C GLN A 23 -17.40 -13.41 -22.62
N ALA A 24 -16.11 -13.64 -22.32
CA ALA A 24 -15.14 -12.57 -22.11
C ALA A 24 -15.27 -11.65 -23.29
N ASP A 25 -15.76 -10.47 -23.03
CA ASP A 25 -15.93 -9.40 -24.01
C ASP A 25 -14.54 -9.16 -24.61
N LYS A 26 -14.35 -9.67 -25.82
CA LYS A 26 -13.15 -9.47 -26.62
C LYS A 26 -13.20 -8.03 -27.19
N ASN A 27 -13.34 -7.06 -26.36
CA ASN A 27 -12.79 -5.76 -26.61
C ASN A 27 -11.27 -5.92 -26.54
N LYS A 28 -10.70 -6.42 -27.63
CA LYS A 28 -9.28 -6.29 -27.91
C LYS A 28 -8.98 -4.80 -27.81
N ILE A 29 -8.52 -4.36 -26.63
CA ILE A 29 -7.83 -3.09 -26.50
C ILE A 29 -6.73 -3.19 -27.54
N LYS A 30 -6.86 -2.43 -28.64
CA LYS A 30 -5.80 -2.33 -29.64
C LYS A 30 -4.52 -2.04 -28.89
N PRO A 31 -3.47 -2.83 -29.06
CA PRO A 31 -2.22 -2.58 -28.37
C PRO A 31 -1.81 -1.15 -28.73
N LYS A 32 -1.71 -0.30 -27.72
CA LYS A 32 -1.25 1.09 -27.86
C LYS A 32 0.11 1.06 -28.54
N LEU A 33 0.38 2.04 -29.42
CA LEU A 33 1.69 2.20 -30.02
C LEU A 33 2.73 2.31 -28.91
N THR A 34 3.71 1.42 -28.92
CA THR A 34 4.83 1.45 -27.98
C THR A 34 6.04 2.06 -28.67
N ARG A 35 6.66 3.04 -28.06
CA ARG A 35 7.90 3.68 -28.49
C ARG A 35 9.02 3.34 -27.55
N ILE A 36 10.10 2.77 -28.07
CA ILE A 36 11.27 2.40 -27.30
C ILE A 36 12.46 3.20 -27.79
N LEU A 37 12.98 4.08 -26.93
CA LEU A 37 14.23 4.78 -27.15
C LEU A 37 15.35 4.02 -26.44
N PHE A 38 16.29 3.52 -27.21
CA PHE A 38 17.55 3.05 -26.66
C PHE A 38 18.46 4.25 -26.39
N LEU A 39 18.77 4.49 -25.13
CA LEU A 39 19.77 5.47 -24.70
C LEU A 39 21.04 4.72 -24.38
N PHE A 40 22.02 4.81 -25.30
CA PHE A 40 23.18 3.94 -25.33
C PHE A 40 24.44 4.70 -24.93
N ASP A 41 25.15 4.16 -23.95
CA ASP A 41 26.44 4.67 -23.50
C ASP A 41 27.57 4.29 -24.48
N ALA A 42 28.29 5.29 -24.98
CA ALA A 42 29.51 5.13 -25.71
C ALA A 42 30.60 6.07 -25.15
N SER A 43 30.59 6.27 -23.83
CA SER A 43 31.64 6.96 -23.10
C SER A 43 32.95 6.17 -23.10
N GLN A 44 34.04 6.82 -22.72
CA GLN A 44 35.37 6.22 -22.77
C GLN A 44 35.52 4.97 -21.89
N SER A 45 34.74 4.86 -20.78
CA SER A 45 34.74 3.70 -19.91
C SER A 45 34.28 2.40 -20.60
N MET A 46 33.48 2.51 -21.68
CA MET A 46 33.05 1.39 -22.48
C MET A 46 34.22 0.68 -23.27
N TYR A 47 35.40 1.25 -23.30
CA TYR A 47 36.63 0.57 -23.75
C TYR A 47 37.18 -0.41 -22.69
N GLY A 48 36.66 -0.39 -21.49
CA GLY A 48 37.08 -1.32 -20.44
C GLY A 48 36.90 -2.78 -20.86
N LYS A 49 37.82 -3.67 -20.47
CA LYS A 49 37.64 -5.12 -20.61
C LYS A 49 36.49 -5.62 -19.70
N TRP A 50 35.72 -6.50 -20.26
CA TRP A 50 34.64 -7.14 -19.53
C TRP A 50 34.43 -8.59 -20.00
N GLN A 51 34.72 -9.53 -19.14
CA GLN A 51 34.65 -10.98 -19.42
C GLN A 51 35.30 -11.39 -20.77
N SER A 52 34.49 -11.54 -21.82
CA SER A 52 34.97 -12.09 -23.11
C SER A 52 35.64 -11.05 -24.01
N ASP A 53 35.27 -9.75 -23.92
CA ASP A 53 35.74 -8.69 -24.83
C ASP A 53 35.68 -7.31 -24.13
N LEU A 54 35.78 -6.23 -24.90
CA LEU A 54 35.51 -4.87 -24.44
C LEU A 54 34.02 -4.70 -24.19
N LYS A 55 33.63 -3.93 -23.15
CA LYS A 55 32.23 -3.66 -22.81
C LYS A 55 31.40 -3.23 -24.01
N ILE A 56 31.93 -2.32 -24.82
CA ILE A 56 31.26 -1.83 -26.03
C ILE A 56 30.98 -2.95 -27.04
N ASN A 57 31.91 -3.88 -27.25
CA ASN A 57 31.73 -4.97 -28.19
C ASN A 57 30.67 -5.97 -27.71
N VAL A 58 30.74 -6.34 -26.46
CA VAL A 58 29.73 -7.23 -25.83
C VAL A 58 28.36 -6.58 -25.89
N ALA A 59 28.26 -5.30 -25.50
CA ALA A 59 26.97 -4.57 -25.53
C ALA A 59 26.40 -4.48 -26.96
N LYS A 60 27.25 -4.22 -27.99
CA LYS A 60 26.83 -4.22 -29.40
C LYS A 60 26.28 -5.58 -29.83
N ASN A 61 27.00 -6.66 -29.51
CA ASN A 61 26.58 -8.02 -29.89
C ASN A 61 25.22 -8.39 -29.29
N ILE A 62 25.06 -8.16 -27.99
CA ILE A 62 23.78 -8.42 -27.30
C ILE A 62 22.65 -7.54 -27.87
N MET A 63 22.93 -6.28 -28.16
CA MET A 63 21.97 -5.38 -28.83
C MET A 63 21.57 -5.88 -30.21
N PHE A 64 22.51 -6.44 -30.99
CA PHE A 64 22.20 -6.99 -32.31
C PHE A 64 21.27 -8.21 -32.21
N GLU A 65 21.55 -9.12 -31.30
CA GLU A 65 20.68 -10.28 -31.03
C GLU A 65 19.25 -9.82 -30.64
N LEU A 66 19.18 -8.85 -29.73
CA LEU A 66 17.91 -8.26 -29.30
C LEU A 66 17.15 -7.65 -30.50
N LEU A 67 17.78 -6.75 -31.24
CA LEU A 67 17.17 -6.04 -32.37
C LEU A 67 16.70 -7.02 -33.46
N ASP A 68 17.43 -8.13 -33.69
CA ASP A 68 17.00 -9.18 -34.61
C ASP A 68 15.71 -9.88 -34.13
N SER A 69 15.57 -10.10 -32.83
CA SER A 69 14.37 -10.68 -32.26
C SER A 69 13.13 -9.77 -32.38
N LEU A 70 13.34 -8.47 -32.55
CA LEU A 70 12.29 -7.44 -32.61
C LEU A 70 11.82 -7.11 -34.05
N LYS A 71 12.48 -7.64 -35.08
CA LYS A 71 12.22 -7.29 -36.49
C LYS A 71 10.75 -7.40 -36.92
N ASN A 72 10.03 -8.37 -36.35
CA ASN A 72 8.65 -8.66 -36.71
C ASN A 72 7.62 -8.14 -35.69
N THR A 73 8.04 -7.31 -34.75
CA THR A 73 7.15 -6.78 -33.72
C THR A 73 6.27 -5.67 -34.30
N GLN A 74 4.95 -5.84 -34.21
CA GLN A 74 3.98 -4.87 -34.68
C GLN A 74 3.66 -3.80 -33.62
N ASN A 75 3.23 -2.62 -34.06
CA ASN A 75 2.86 -1.49 -33.22
C ASN A 75 4.00 -1.04 -32.26
N VAL A 76 5.22 -1.11 -32.73
CA VAL A 76 6.39 -0.62 -32.00
C VAL A 76 7.23 0.26 -32.93
N GLU A 77 7.64 1.42 -32.42
CA GLU A 77 8.63 2.30 -33.02
C GLU A 77 9.89 2.30 -32.18
N PHE A 78 11.03 2.27 -32.83
CA PHE A 78 12.32 2.31 -32.16
C PHE A 78 13.08 3.59 -32.49
N ALA A 79 13.90 4.05 -31.54
CA ALA A 79 14.86 5.14 -31.72
C ALA A 79 16.16 4.82 -31.00
N LEU A 80 17.22 5.50 -31.41
CA LEU A 80 18.53 5.39 -30.78
C LEU A 80 19.08 6.80 -30.49
N ARG A 81 19.32 7.09 -29.23
CA ARG A 81 20.13 8.21 -28.76
C ARG A 81 21.42 7.64 -28.17
N VAL A 82 22.54 8.28 -28.45
CA VAL A 82 23.83 7.87 -27.96
C VAL A 82 24.51 9.05 -27.27
N PHE A 83 25.21 8.81 -26.20
CA PHE A 83 26.06 9.80 -25.56
C PHE A 83 27.50 9.34 -25.41
N GLY A 84 28.44 10.29 -25.25
CA GLY A 84 29.85 10.01 -25.04
C GLY A 84 30.57 9.49 -26.29
N HIS A 85 30.16 9.85 -27.52
CA HIS A 85 30.72 9.28 -28.72
C HIS A 85 31.17 10.30 -29.79
N THR A 86 30.84 11.58 -29.63
CA THR A 86 31.14 12.59 -30.63
C THR A 86 32.28 13.50 -30.24
N LYS A 87 32.58 13.59 -28.95
CA LYS A 87 33.62 14.48 -28.42
C LYS A 87 34.59 13.68 -27.54
N PRO A 88 35.91 13.70 -27.87
CA PRO A 88 36.87 12.90 -27.13
C PRO A 88 37.12 13.48 -25.73
N PHE A 89 37.39 12.60 -24.78
CA PHE A 89 37.89 12.96 -23.46
C PHE A 89 39.38 12.68 -23.38
N PRO A 90 40.20 13.60 -22.80
CA PRO A 90 39.91 14.96 -22.36
C PRO A 90 39.81 15.97 -23.51
N PRO A 91 39.17 17.14 -23.36
CA PRO A 91 38.51 17.62 -22.12
C PRO A 91 37.12 17.01 -21.89
N GLN A 92 36.59 17.18 -20.68
CA GLN A 92 35.22 16.77 -20.36
C GLN A 92 34.23 17.66 -21.13
N ASP A 93 33.31 17.03 -21.86
CA ASP A 93 32.19 17.70 -22.52
C ASP A 93 30.87 17.05 -22.09
N CYS A 94 30.05 17.85 -21.45
CA CYS A 94 28.79 17.37 -20.84
C CYS A 94 27.58 17.52 -21.78
N ASP A 95 27.77 18.00 -23.00
CA ASP A 95 26.72 18.17 -24.01
C ASP A 95 26.80 17.10 -25.12
N ASP A 96 27.63 16.06 -24.92
CA ASP A 96 27.83 14.98 -25.89
C ASP A 96 26.70 13.96 -25.82
N SER A 97 25.53 14.33 -26.35
CA SER A 97 24.35 13.44 -26.48
C SER A 97 23.62 13.73 -27.77
N ARG A 98 23.36 12.71 -28.59
CA ARG A 98 22.80 12.87 -29.94
C ARG A 98 21.74 11.82 -30.26
N LEU A 99 20.58 12.25 -30.83
CA LEU A 99 19.63 11.35 -31.45
C LEU A 99 20.20 10.87 -32.78
N GLU A 100 20.62 9.62 -32.84
CA GLU A 100 21.27 9.03 -34.01
C GLU A 100 20.28 8.42 -35.00
N VAL A 101 19.19 7.85 -34.47
CA VAL A 101 18.09 7.31 -35.26
C VAL A 101 16.76 7.71 -34.63
N ALA A 102 15.98 8.50 -35.36
CA ALA A 102 14.64 8.93 -34.90
C ALA A 102 13.62 7.79 -34.91
N PHE A 103 12.53 7.96 -34.17
CA PHE A 103 11.43 6.98 -34.11
C PHE A 103 10.86 6.69 -35.50
N ALA A 104 10.81 5.41 -35.83
CA ALA A 104 10.10 4.91 -37.01
C ALA A 104 9.82 3.42 -36.86
N GLN A 105 8.88 2.92 -37.61
CA GLN A 105 8.71 1.50 -37.84
C GLN A 105 9.80 0.99 -38.78
N ASN A 106 10.21 -0.25 -38.65
CA ASN A 106 11.17 -0.92 -39.55
C ASN A 106 12.56 -0.25 -39.65
N ASN A 107 13.00 0.50 -38.61
CA ASN A 107 14.30 1.17 -38.61
C ASN A 107 15.42 0.39 -37.90
N ILE A 108 15.17 -0.88 -37.53
CA ILE A 108 16.10 -1.75 -36.80
C ILE A 108 17.48 -1.84 -37.50
N GLU A 109 17.49 -2.02 -38.81
CA GLU A 109 18.77 -2.08 -39.55
C GLU A 109 19.54 -0.76 -39.52
N LYS A 110 18.84 0.39 -39.53
CA LYS A 110 19.48 1.70 -39.34
C LYS A 110 20.12 1.81 -37.97
N ILE A 111 19.40 1.35 -36.92
CA ILE A 111 19.92 1.33 -35.55
C ILE A 111 21.13 0.39 -35.44
N LYS A 112 21.07 -0.82 -35.99
CA LYS A 112 22.21 -1.77 -35.99
C LYS A 112 23.42 -1.18 -36.69
N ASN A 113 23.25 -0.57 -37.85
CA ASN A 113 24.32 0.05 -38.59
C ASN A 113 24.98 1.20 -37.82
N ARG A 114 24.15 2.00 -37.13
CA ARG A 114 24.66 3.09 -36.30
C ARG A 114 25.43 2.56 -35.09
N ILE A 115 24.87 1.59 -34.34
CA ILE A 115 25.57 0.95 -33.22
C ILE A 115 26.91 0.33 -33.67
N ARG A 116 26.96 -0.31 -34.84
CA ARG A 116 28.19 -0.92 -35.36
C ARG A 116 29.32 0.11 -35.50
N SER A 117 28.98 1.32 -35.95
CA SER A 117 29.95 2.41 -36.17
C SER A 117 30.32 3.19 -34.92
N LEU A 118 29.72 2.95 -33.78
CA LEU A 118 30.01 3.68 -32.54
C LEU A 118 31.46 3.39 -32.08
N VAL A 119 32.11 4.43 -31.65
CA VAL A 119 33.44 4.39 -31.05
C VAL A 119 33.38 5.13 -29.72
N PRO A 120 33.63 4.47 -28.60
CA PRO A 120 33.64 5.13 -27.29
C PRO A 120 34.66 6.27 -27.28
N SER A 121 34.33 7.41 -26.68
CA SER A 121 35.15 8.60 -26.84
C SER A 121 35.11 9.57 -25.67
N GLY A 122 33.91 9.91 -25.20
CA GLY A 122 33.65 11.04 -24.33
C GLY A 122 33.28 10.67 -22.88
N THR A 123 32.57 11.59 -22.24
CA THR A 123 32.08 11.49 -20.87
C THR A 123 30.66 10.89 -20.79
N THR A 124 30.12 10.77 -19.58
CA THR A 124 28.84 10.10 -19.28
C THR A 124 27.79 11.11 -18.79
N PRO A 125 27.19 11.97 -19.68
CA PRO A 125 26.20 12.98 -19.34
C PRO A 125 24.77 12.38 -19.30
N ILE A 126 24.44 11.56 -18.31
CA ILE A 126 23.15 10.83 -18.23
C ILE A 126 21.98 11.79 -18.05
N ALA A 127 22.08 12.74 -17.11
CA ALA A 127 21.02 13.70 -16.83
C ALA A 127 20.63 14.51 -18.07
N TYR A 128 21.62 15.09 -18.74
CA TYR A 128 21.43 15.83 -19.99
C TYR A 128 20.85 14.97 -21.10
N SER A 129 21.31 13.73 -21.20
CA SER A 129 20.81 12.78 -22.20
C SER A 129 19.36 12.37 -21.96
N LEU A 130 18.95 12.20 -20.70
CA LEU A 130 17.55 11.92 -20.33
C LEU A 130 16.63 13.12 -20.64
N GLU A 131 17.10 14.34 -20.35
CA GLU A 131 16.35 15.56 -20.66
C GLU A 131 16.09 15.70 -22.17
N LEU A 132 17.12 15.52 -22.99
CA LEU A 132 16.99 15.53 -24.44
C LEU A 132 16.12 14.38 -24.98
N ALA A 133 16.26 13.18 -24.39
CA ALA A 133 15.49 12.01 -24.78
C ALA A 133 13.98 12.21 -24.63
N ALA A 134 13.54 13.00 -23.65
CA ALA A 134 12.14 13.36 -23.49
C ALA A 134 11.58 14.13 -24.69
N GLY A 135 12.40 15.01 -25.29
CA GLY A 135 12.04 15.78 -26.46
C GLY A 135 12.04 14.98 -27.77
N ASP A 136 12.65 13.80 -27.79
CA ASP A 136 12.71 12.95 -28.97
C ASP A 136 11.39 12.24 -29.28
N PHE A 137 10.50 12.09 -28.31
CA PHE A 137 9.21 11.42 -28.51
C PHE A 137 8.24 12.34 -29.25
N PRO A 138 7.75 11.94 -30.44
CA PRO A 138 6.71 12.71 -31.12
C PRO A 138 5.44 12.79 -30.28
N PRO A 139 4.64 13.89 -30.39
CA PRO A 139 3.38 14.03 -29.70
C PRO A 139 2.44 12.85 -29.97
N CYS A 140 1.81 12.33 -28.91
CA CYS A 140 0.87 11.21 -29.03
C CYS A 140 0.04 11.10 -27.73
N GLU A 141 -1.30 11.05 -27.86
CA GLU A 141 -2.22 10.98 -26.72
C GLU A 141 -2.27 9.59 -26.09
N ASP A 142 -2.06 8.53 -26.87
CA ASP A 142 -2.28 7.13 -26.47
C ASP A 142 -1.07 6.23 -26.74
N CYS A 143 0.14 6.76 -26.64
CA CYS A 143 1.36 6.01 -26.82
C CYS A 143 2.00 5.65 -25.50
N ARG A 144 2.69 4.52 -25.48
CA ARG A 144 3.56 4.11 -24.38
C ARG A 144 4.99 4.45 -24.75
N ASN A 145 5.56 5.43 -24.08
CA ASN A 145 6.92 5.89 -24.29
C ASN A 145 7.86 5.27 -23.25
N ILE A 146 8.93 4.63 -23.71
CA ILE A 146 9.86 3.88 -22.87
C ILE A 146 11.27 4.27 -23.24
N ILE A 147 12.11 4.56 -22.25
CA ILE A 147 13.57 4.70 -22.40
C ILE A 147 14.23 3.47 -21.82
N ILE A 148 15.17 2.88 -22.55
CA ILE A 148 16.05 1.83 -22.08
C ILE A 148 17.47 2.40 -22.07
N LEU A 149 17.96 2.74 -20.89
CA LEU A 149 19.33 3.22 -20.67
C LEU A 149 20.26 2.02 -20.49
N ILE A 150 21.28 1.95 -21.30
CA ILE A 150 22.35 0.94 -21.24
C ILE A 150 23.64 1.69 -20.96
N THR A 151 24.22 1.50 -19.79
CA THR A 151 25.43 2.22 -19.34
C THR A 151 26.34 1.35 -18.50
N ASP A 152 27.63 1.64 -18.52
CA ASP A 152 28.64 1.04 -17.67
C ASP A 152 29.16 1.99 -16.58
N GLY A 153 28.48 3.14 -16.40
CA GLY A 153 28.87 4.19 -15.47
C GLY A 153 27.71 4.92 -14.81
N ILE A 154 28.06 5.86 -13.98
CA ILE A 154 27.16 6.81 -13.34
C ILE A 154 27.33 8.19 -13.95
N GLU A 155 26.49 9.16 -13.57
CA GLU A 155 26.62 10.55 -13.98
C GLU A 155 28.04 11.10 -13.67
N GLU A 156 28.74 11.55 -14.67
CA GLU A 156 30.08 12.17 -14.55
C GLU A 156 30.06 13.68 -14.69
N CYS A 157 28.90 14.23 -15.10
CA CYS A 157 28.68 15.66 -15.23
C CYS A 157 27.99 16.22 -14.00
N ARG A 158 27.65 17.52 -13.99
CA ARG A 158 26.99 18.17 -12.84
C ARG A 158 25.47 17.99 -12.82
N GLY A 159 24.93 17.10 -13.65
CA GLY A 159 23.51 16.83 -13.72
C GLY A 159 23.01 15.94 -12.57
N ASP A 160 21.72 16.01 -12.30
CA ASP A 160 21.02 15.12 -11.37
C ASP A 160 20.00 14.28 -12.16
N PRO A 161 20.34 13.03 -12.54
CA PRO A 161 19.42 12.16 -13.26
C PRO A 161 18.10 11.90 -12.51
N CYS A 162 18.12 11.94 -11.17
CA CYS A 162 16.93 11.79 -10.36
C CYS A 162 15.97 12.97 -10.50
N ALA A 163 16.49 14.19 -10.40
CA ALA A 163 15.71 15.40 -10.56
C ALA A 163 15.09 15.47 -11.97
N VAL A 164 15.87 15.15 -13.01
CA VAL A 164 15.39 15.10 -14.39
C VAL A 164 14.26 14.07 -14.54
N SER A 165 14.45 12.85 -14.05
CA SER A 165 13.42 11.81 -14.12
C SER A 165 12.12 12.24 -13.43
N GLN A 166 12.19 12.87 -12.26
CA GLN A 166 11.02 13.37 -11.53
C GLN A 166 10.30 14.49 -12.29
N GLU A 167 11.03 15.44 -12.87
CA GLU A 167 10.46 16.52 -13.67
C GLU A 167 9.73 16.00 -14.93
N LEU A 168 10.28 14.98 -15.58
CA LEU A 168 9.65 14.33 -16.73
C LEU A 168 8.33 13.64 -16.34
N GLN A 169 8.31 12.97 -15.19
CA GLN A 169 7.10 12.35 -14.68
C GLN A 169 6.02 13.38 -14.31
N LYS A 170 6.39 14.51 -13.70
CA LYS A 170 5.46 15.61 -13.39
C LYS A 170 4.81 16.22 -14.64
N LYS A 171 5.52 16.27 -15.76
CA LYS A 171 5.01 16.73 -17.05
C LYS A 171 4.09 15.72 -17.76
N GLY A 172 3.72 14.63 -17.06
CA GLY A 172 2.87 13.57 -17.63
C GLY A 172 3.55 12.72 -18.69
N ILE A 173 4.85 12.90 -18.89
CA ILE A 173 5.66 12.04 -19.73
C ILE A 173 5.93 10.79 -18.90
N ILE A 174 5.21 9.70 -19.17
CA ILE A 174 5.39 8.42 -18.50
C ILE A 174 6.70 7.81 -19.03
N LEU A 175 7.80 8.43 -18.66
CA LEU A 175 9.13 7.87 -18.87
C LEU A 175 9.41 6.99 -17.64
N LYS A 176 9.33 5.68 -17.84
CA LYS A 176 9.89 4.72 -16.90
C LYS A 176 11.20 4.24 -17.53
N PRO A 177 12.32 4.91 -17.29
CA PRO A 177 13.58 4.42 -17.80
C PRO A 177 13.85 3.06 -17.16
N PHE A 178 14.16 2.09 -18.01
CA PHE A 178 14.78 0.83 -17.62
C PHE A 178 16.28 1.04 -17.74
N ILE A 179 17.00 0.78 -16.65
CA ILE A 179 18.44 1.03 -16.58
C ILE A 179 19.13 -0.31 -16.46
N ILE A 180 20.00 -0.61 -17.40
CA ILE A 180 20.80 -1.84 -17.42
C ILE A 180 22.25 -1.45 -17.19
N GLY A 181 22.76 -1.74 -16.00
CA GLY A 181 24.15 -1.52 -15.63
C GLY A 181 25.05 -2.62 -16.18
N ILE A 182 26.14 -2.25 -16.83
CA ILE A 182 27.14 -3.16 -17.41
C ILE A 182 28.35 -3.23 -16.51
N GLY A 183 28.79 -4.43 -16.14
CA GLY A 183 30.04 -4.67 -15.45
C GLY A 183 30.07 -4.34 -13.96
N GLN A 184 29.17 -3.51 -13.46
CA GLN A 184 29.06 -3.14 -12.04
C GLN A 184 27.60 -2.91 -11.64
N ASN A 185 27.32 -3.02 -10.34
CA ASN A 185 26.00 -2.74 -9.79
C ASN A 185 25.89 -1.27 -9.37
N PHE A 186 25.01 -0.52 -10.03
CA PHE A 186 24.73 0.89 -9.79
C PHE A 186 23.34 1.13 -9.17
N ALA A 187 22.71 0.12 -8.57
CA ALA A 187 21.34 0.19 -8.08
C ALA A 187 21.07 1.40 -7.17
N GLU A 188 21.99 1.73 -6.27
CA GLU A 188 21.85 2.89 -5.38
C GLU A 188 21.85 4.23 -6.11
N ALA A 189 22.68 4.37 -7.16
CA ALA A 189 22.77 5.60 -7.94
C ALA A 189 21.50 5.85 -8.79
N PHE A 190 20.81 4.78 -9.21
CA PHE A 190 19.69 4.87 -10.13
C PHE A 190 18.31 4.58 -9.53
N LYS A 191 18.22 4.28 -8.24
CA LYS A 191 16.94 3.91 -7.59
C LYS A 191 15.82 4.96 -7.72
N CYS A 192 16.17 6.21 -7.93
CA CYS A 192 15.25 7.34 -8.11
C CYS A 192 15.01 7.70 -9.58
N VAL A 193 15.84 7.19 -10.50
CA VAL A 193 15.73 7.49 -11.94
C VAL A 193 14.69 6.57 -12.60
N GLY A 194 14.75 5.26 -12.31
CA GLY A 194 13.87 4.27 -12.92
C GLY A 194 14.06 2.87 -12.36
N THR A 195 13.60 1.87 -13.10
CA THR A 195 13.77 0.46 -12.72
C THR A 195 15.17 -0.01 -13.12
N TYR A 196 16.02 -0.26 -12.14
CA TYR A 196 17.38 -0.73 -12.36
C TYR A 196 17.44 -2.25 -12.48
N PHE A 197 18.26 -2.71 -13.42
CA PHE A 197 18.56 -4.12 -13.65
C PHE A 197 20.07 -4.32 -13.66
N ASP A 198 20.52 -5.31 -12.90
CA ASP A 198 21.94 -5.66 -12.82
C ASP A 198 22.33 -6.52 -14.02
N GLY A 199 23.23 -6.00 -14.84
CA GLY A 199 23.88 -6.68 -15.95
C GLY A 199 25.38 -6.83 -15.71
N SER A 200 25.80 -7.13 -14.48
CA SER A 200 27.23 -7.21 -14.10
C SER A 200 27.99 -8.31 -14.81
N THR A 201 27.32 -9.33 -15.29
CA THR A 201 27.90 -10.36 -16.19
C THR A 201 27.22 -10.34 -17.56
N GLU A 202 27.92 -10.87 -18.60
CA GLU A 202 27.36 -10.99 -19.96
C GLU A 202 26.09 -11.83 -19.99
N GLU A 203 26.03 -12.91 -19.21
CA GLU A 203 24.87 -13.77 -19.11
C GLU A 203 23.68 -13.05 -18.45
N GLU A 204 23.93 -12.30 -17.37
CA GLU A 204 22.91 -11.48 -16.71
C GLU A 204 22.42 -10.37 -17.64
N PHE A 205 23.33 -9.64 -18.30
CA PHE A 205 22.95 -8.60 -19.25
C PHE A 205 22.06 -9.14 -20.36
N ARG A 206 22.40 -10.30 -20.94
CA ARG A 206 21.60 -10.97 -21.97
C ARG A 206 20.21 -11.35 -21.44
N LYS A 207 20.11 -11.93 -20.25
CA LYS A 207 18.83 -12.27 -19.62
C LYS A 207 18.00 -11.02 -19.32
N VAL A 208 18.62 -10.01 -18.73
CA VAL A 208 17.94 -8.78 -18.31
C VAL A 208 17.39 -8.01 -19.49
N ILE A 209 18.13 -7.86 -20.58
CA ILE A 209 17.66 -7.10 -21.73
C ILE A 209 16.43 -7.75 -22.39
N HIS A 210 16.36 -9.08 -22.42
CA HIS A 210 15.16 -9.79 -22.86
C HIS A 210 13.96 -9.58 -21.90
N VAL A 211 14.21 -9.56 -20.60
CA VAL A 211 13.17 -9.29 -19.59
C VAL A 211 12.67 -7.85 -19.75
N VAL A 212 13.57 -6.87 -19.85
CA VAL A 212 13.23 -5.45 -20.02
C VAL A 212 12.38 -5.24 -21.28
N ILE A 213 12.77 -5.84 -22.39
CA ILE A 213 11.99 -5.77 -23.64
C ILE A 213 10.63 -6.45 -23.49
N SER A 214 10.59 -7.62 -22.85
CA SER A 214 9.30 -8.30 -22.59
C SER A 214 8.38 -7.41 -21.76
N GLN A 215 8.90 -6.73 -20.75
CA GLN A 215 8.13 -5.76 -19.95
C GLN A 215 7.75 -4.52 -20.75
N ALA A 216 8.65 -4.06 -21.62
CA ALA A 216 8.39 -2.93 -22.50
C ALA A 216 7.26 -3.22 -23.50
N LEU A 217 7.24 -4.40 -24.08
CA LEU A 217 6.27 -4.80 -25.10
C LEU A 217 4.97 -5.34 -24.50
N ASN A 218 5.08 -6.14 -23.45
CA ASN A 218 3.95 -6.81 -22.79
C ASN A 218 3.91 -6.41 -21.31
N PRO A 219 3.07 -5.44 -20.94
CA PRO A 219 2.97 -5.04 -19.54
C PRO A 219 2.51 -6.22 -18.68
N THR A 220 3.28 -6.56 -17.67
CA THR A 220 2.82 -7.46 -16.62
C THR A 220 1.83 -6.74 -15.75
N THR A 221 0.70 -7.34 -15.53
CA THR A 221 -0.36 -6.75 -14.73
C THR A 221 -0.80 -7.70 -13.63
N CYS A 222 -1.28 -7.12 -12.53
CA CYS A 222 -1.84 -7.84 -11.41
C CYS A 222 -3.17 -7.23 -11.00
N GLN A 223 -4.10 -8.06 -10.59
CA GLN A 223 -5.36 -7.68 -9.97
C GLN A 223 -5.45 -8.36 -8.63
N ILE A 224 -5.68 -7.58 -7.57
CA ILE A 224 -5.84 -8.08 -6.21
C ILE A 224 -7.33 -8.00 -5.86
N ASN A 225 -7.95 -9.16 -5.65
CA ASN A 225 -9.35 -9.26 -5.29
C ASN A 225 -9.49 -9.34 -3.77
N LEU A 226 -10.15 -8.37 -3.16
CA LEU A 226 -10.51 -8.40 -1.75
C LEU A 226 -11.89 -9.03 -1.62
N LEU A 227 -11.89 -10.30 -1.19
CA LEU A 227 -13.08 -11.13 -1.16
C LEU A 227 -13.90 -10.89 0.10
N ASP A 228 -15.20 -10.89 -0.08
CA ASP A 228 -16.19 -10.86 1.00
C ASP A 228 -16.45 -12.26 1.60
N VAL A 229 -17.40 -12.38 2.52
CA VAL A 229 -17.78 -13.66 3.16
C VAL A 229 -18.36 -14.67 2.18
N ASN A 230 -18.83 -14.23 1.01
CA ASN A 230 -19.37 -15.09 -0.04
C ASN A 230 -18.32 -15.44 -1.09
N GLY A 231 -17.08 -14.92 -0.97
CA GLY A 231 -16.01 -15.10 -1.95
C GLY A 231 -16.07 -14.13 -3.13
N GLU A 232 -16.94 -13.11 -3.09
CA GLU A 232 -17.07 -12.11 -4.14
C GLU A 232 -16.11 -10.93 -3.90
N PRO A 233 -15.49 -10.34 -4.95
CA PRO A 233 -14.51 -9.28 -4.83
C PRO A 233 -15.14 -7.90 -4.60
N THR A 234 -15.94 -7.76 -3.56
CA THR A 234 -16.76 -6.56 -3.28
C THR A 234 -16.10 -5.56 -2.34
N GLU A 235 -15.04 -5.96 -1.62
CA GLU A 235 -14.36 -5.07 -0.68
C GLU A 235 -13.47 -4.05 -1.41
N THR A 236 -13.48 -2.81 -0.92
CA THR A 236 -12.80 -1.67 -1.56
C THR A 236 -12.39 -0.59 -0.55
N ASN A 237 -11.65 0.41 -1.02
CA ASN A 237 -11.12 1.53 -0.21
C ASN A 237 -10.22 1.08 0.94
N VAL A 238 -9.44 0.03 0.70
CA VAL A 238 -8.46 -0.52 1.64
C VAL A 238 -7.05 -0.24 1.13
N PRO A 239 -6.16 0.34 1.93
CA PRO A 239 -4.77 0.50 1.53
C PRO A 239 -4.08 -0.86 1.39
N ILE A 240 -3.26 -1.00 0.36
CA ILE A 240 -2.46 -2.20 0.07
C ILE A 240 -1.02 -1.81 -0.12
N THR A 241 -0.11 -2.61 0.42
CA THR A 241 1.33 -2.48 0.22
C THR A 241 1.89 -3.79 -0.30
N LEU A 242 2.65 -3.72 -1.39
CA LEU A 242 3.46 -4.81 -1.89
C LEU A 242 4.92 -4.59 -1.49
N PHE A 243 5.47 -5.58 -0.83
CA PHE A 243 6.87 -5.58 -0.39
C PHE A 243 7.69 -6.54 -1.24
N ASP A 244 8.90 -6.14 -1.58
CA ASP A 244 9.88 -7.04 -2.15
C ASP A 244 10.29 -8.05 -1.07
N ARG A 245 10.09 -9.34 -1.35
CA ARG A 245 10.37 -10.40 -0.39
C ARG A 245 11.85 -10.58 -0.07
N LEU A 246 12.74 -10.14 -0.98
CA LEU A 246 14.17 -10.31 -0.80
C LEU A 246 14.74 -9.36 0.25
N ASN A 247 14.30 -8.09 0.21
CA ASN A 247 14.85 -7.04 1.07
C ASN A 247 13.85 -6.43 2.07
N GLY A 248 12.58 -6.85 1.98
CA GLY A 248 11.51 -6.35 2.85
C GLY A 248 11.07 -4.92 2.57
N LEU A 249 11.59 -4.28 1.51
CA LEU A 249 11.27 -2.89 1.19
C LEU A 249 9.93 -2.79 0.46
N PRO A 250 9.11 -1.77 0.78
CA PRO A 250 7.88 -1.50 0.05
C PRO A 250 8.20 -1.05 -1.39
N LYS A 251 7.52 -1.65 -2.36
CA LYS A 251 7.64 -1.33 -3.79
C LYS A 251 6.43 -0.60 -4.34
N TYR A 252 5.24 -0.99 -3.89
CA TYR A 252 3.98 -0.39 -4.35
C TYR A 252 3.07 -0.12 -3.18
N HIS A 253 2.44 1.07 -3.19
CA HIS A 253 1.42 1.48 -2.23
C HIS A 253 0.24 2.06 -3.00
N PHE A 254 -0.96 1.62 -2.71
CA PHE A 254 -2.16 2.17 -3.32
C PHE A 254 -3.38 1.90 -2.45
N ILE A 255 -4.46 2.62 -2.71
CA ILE A 255 -5.76 2.33 -2.14
C ILE A 255 -6.51 1.45 -3.15
N HIS A 256 -6.93 0.27 -2.73
CA HIS A 256 -7.72 -0.64 -3.54
C HIS A 256 -9.03 0.03 -3.96
N THR A 257 -9.36 -0.03 -5.25
CA THR A 257 -10.58 0.55 -5.81
C THR A 257 -11.26 -0.45 -6.73
N LEU A 258 -12.59 -0.29 -6.87
CA LEU A 258 -13.39 -0.97 -7.87
C LEU A 258 -13.76 0.02 -8.97
N ASN A 259 -13.73 -0.43 -10.23
CA ASN A 259 -14.18 0.36 -11.36
C ASN A 259 -15.72 0.44 -11.42
N ALA A 260 -16.26 1.16 -12.40
CA ALA A 260 -17.72 1.33 -12.58
C ALA A 260 -18.48 0.01 -12.79
N LYS A 261 -17.79 -1.08 -13.14
CA LYS A 261 -18.36 -2.44 -13.30
C LYS A 261 -18.23 -3.29 -12.02
N GLY A 262 -17.75 -2.71 -10.92
CA GLY A 262 -17.50 -3.43 -9.67
C GLY A 262 -16.29 -4.38 -9.71
N LEU A 263 -15.40 -4.22 -10.68
CA LEU A 263 -14.19 -5.04 -10.78
C LEU A 263 -12.99 -4.30 -10.17
N PRO A 264 -12.10 -5.01 -9.46
CA PRO A 264 -10.87 -4.43 -8.95
C PRO A 264 -9.99 -3.85 -10.05
N ASP A 265 -9.28 -2.77 -9.74
CA ASP A 265 -8.38 -2.11 -10.67
C ASP A 265 -7.18 -2.99 -11.02
N THR A 266 -6.64 -2.76 -12.21
CA THR A 266 -5.49 -3.51 -12.74
C THR A 266 -4.21 -2.72 -12.53
N LEU A 267 -3.26 -3.31 -11.81
CA LEU A 267 -1.96 -2.75 -11.52
C LEU A 267 -0.93 -3.16 -12.56
N TYR A 268 -0.15 -2.19 -13.05
CA TYR A 268 1.08 -2.48 -13.77
C TYR A 268 2.19 -2.72 -12.78
N ILE A 269 2.85 -3.87 -12.86
CA ILE A 269 3.78 -4.33 -11.84
C ILE A 269 5.01 -5.00 -12.46
N ASP A 270 6.16 -4.82 -11.84
CA ASP A 270 7.41 -5.48 -12.22
C ASP A 270 7.32 -6.98 -11.86
N PRO A 271 7.52 -7.90 -12.82
CA PRO A 271 7.43 -9.34 -12.54
C PRO A 271 8.71 -9.95 -11.92
N ILE A 272 9.82 -9.21 -11.82
CA ILE A 272 11.10 -9.75 -11.36
C ILE A 272 11.11 -10.01 -9.85
N PRO A 273 10.73 -9.05 -8.98
CA PRO A 273 10.66 -9.31 -7.56
C PRO A 273 9.57 -10.32 -7.21
N LYS A 274 9.84 -11.15 -6.21
CA LYS A 274 8.78 -11.88 -5.50
C LYS A 274 8.19 -10.95 -4.46
N TYR A 275 6.88 -10.85 -4.43
CA TYR A 275 6.19 -9.95 -3.51
C TYR A 275 5.52 -10.72 -2.38
N PHE A 276 5.49 -10.12 -1.19
CA PHE A 276 4.42 -10.36 -0.25
C PHE A 276 3.53 -9.12 -0.17
N VAL A 277 2.24 -9.35 0.05
CA VAL A 277 1.23 -8.29 0.02
C VAL A 277 0.63 -8.13 1.40
N GLN A 278 0.60 -6.91 1.90
CA GLN A 278 -0.14 -6.53 3.11
C GLN A 278 -1.37 -5.71 2.73
N VAL A 279 -2.52 -6.22 3.09
CA VAL A 279 -3.79 -5.51 3.05
C VAL A 279 -4.01 -4.88 4.43
N HIS A 280 -4.11 -3.55 4.50
CA HIS A 280 -4.17 -2.80 5.74
C HIS A 280 -5.60 -2.76 6.32
N THR A 281 -6.18 -3.93 6.53
CA THR A 281 -7.39 -4.13 7.34
C THR A 281 -7.05 -4.17 8.83
N LEU A 282 -8.03 -4.25 9.69
CA LEU A 282 -7.89 -4.48 11.12
C LEU A 282 -8.61 -5.79 11.52
N PRO A 283 -7.84 -6.85 11.88
CA PRO A 283 -6.39 -7.01 11.76
C PRO A 283 -5.89 -7.00 10.29
N PRO A 284 -4.59 -6.78 10.04
CA PRO A 284 -4.06 -6.83 8.68
C PRO A 284 -4.11 -8.24 8.09
N VAL A 285 -4.34 -8.31 6.77
CA VAL A 285 -4.32 -9.56 6.00
C VAL A 285 -3.06 -9.61 5.14
N PHE A 286 -2.47 -10.79 5.00
CA PHE A 286 -1.25 -11.00 4.24
C PHE A 286 -1.45 -12.03 3.14
N ILE A 287 -0.81 -11.79 1.98
CA ILE A 287 -0.61 -12.78 0.93
C ILE A 287 0.90 -13.05 0.89
N ASP A 288 1.31 -14.22 1.35
CA ASP A 288 2.72 -14.53 1.60
C ASP A 288 3.58 -14.61 0.34
N SER A 289 3.00 -14.92 -0.80
CA SER A 289 3.74 -15.06 -2.05
C SER A 289 2.88 -14.70 -3.23
N LEU A 290 3.23 -13.59 -3.88
CA LEU A 290 2.70 -13.19 -5.17
C LEU A 290 3.80 -13.43 -6.22
N VAL A 291 3.60 -14.43 -7.07
CA VAL A 291 4.51 -14.77 -8.17
C VAL A 291 3.87 -14.32 -9.48
N LEU A 292 4.56 -13.45 -10.20
CA LEU A 292 4.13 -12.88 -11.46
C LEU A 292 4.87 -13.54 -12.61
N LYS A 293 4.18 -13.70 -13.75
CA LYS A 293 4.81 -14.13 -15.00
C LYS A 293 4.96 -12.93 -15.92
N PRO A 294 6.16 -12.65 -16.46
CA PRO A 294 6.37 -11.55 -17.38
C PRO A 294 5.36 -11.54 -18.53
N GLY A 295 4.79 -10.36 -18.81
CA GLY A 295 3.83 -10.18 -19.90
C GLY A 295 2.45 -10.82 -19.71
N GLN A 296 2.13 -11.33 -18.52
CA GLN A 296 0.84 -11.95 -18.22
C GLN A 296 0.05 -11.14 -17.20
N HIS A 297 -1.26 -11.30 -17.22
CA HIS A 297 -2.16 -10.82 -16.20
C HIS A 297 -2.30 -11.87 -15.09
N THR A 298 -2.06 -11.48 -13.84
CA THR A 298 -2.20 -12.36 -12.68
C THR A 298 -3.33 -11.84 -11.80
N MET A 299 -4.28 -12.71 -11.46
CA MET A 299 -5.30 -12.41 -10.44
C MET A 299 -4.98 -13.17 -9.15
N VAL A 300 -5.08 -12.47 -8.02
CA VAL A 300 -4.93 -13.06 -6.69
C VAL A 300 -6.06 -12.57 -5.80
N GLY A 301 -6.64 -13.46 -4.99
CA GLY A 301 -7.71 -13.14 -4.06
C GLY A 301 -7.30 -13.41 -2.62
N THR A 302 -7.79 -12.60 -1.70
CA THR A 302 -7.70 -12.85 -0.26
C THR A 302 -8.97 -12.40 0.43
N PHE A 303 -9.33 -13.11 1.50
CA PHE A 303 -10.48 -12.74 2.31
C PHE A 303 -10.21 -11.45 3.08
N ALA A 304 -11.06 -10.45 2.89
CA ALA A 304 -10.95 -9.14 3.50
C ALA A 304 -12.31 -8.51 3.83
N GLY A 305 -13.34 -9.37 4.03
CA GLY A 305 -14.68 -8.93 4.38
C GLY A 305 -14.69 -8.08 5.64
N GLN A 306 -15.29 -6.89 5.61
CA GLN A 306 -15.27 -5.92 6.70
C GLN A 306 -16.66 -5.49 7.13
N GLY A 307 -16.78 -5.15 8.41
CA GLY A 307 -17.89 -4.41 8.98
C GLY A 307 -17.39 -3.23 9.79
N THR A 308 -18.31 -2.39 10.24
CA THR A 308 -17.99 -1.17 11.00
C THR A 308 -18.35 -1.35 12.46
N LEU A 309 -17.44 -0.99 13.36
CA LEU A 309 -17.71 -0.83 14.79
C LEU A 309 -17.89 0.66 15.11
N LEU A 310 -18.98 1.00 15.77
CA LEU A 310 -19.28 2.33 16.25
C LEU A 310 -19.69 2.28 17.71
N VAL A 311 -18.89 2.86 18.59
CA VAL A 311 -19.26 3.03 19.99
C VAL A 311 -19.74 4.46 20.20
N LYS A 312 -21.02 4.62 20.55
CA LYS A 312 -21.69 5.92 20.72
C LYS A 312 -21.74 6.31 22.18
N ALA A 313 -21.39 7.56 22.45
CA ALA A 313 -21.66 8.20 23.73
C ALA A 313 -22.96 9.01 23.66
N LYS A 314 -23.77 8.94 24.71
CA LYS A 314 -24.96 9.79 24.88
C LYS A 314 -24.60 11.06 25.65
N GLY A 315 -25.42 12.10 25.48
CA GLY A 315 -25.40 13.32 26.27
C GLY A 315 -24.08 14.12 26.19
N LYS A 316 -23.67 14.68 27.31
CA LYS A 316 -22.50 15.56 27.40
C LYS A 316 -21.16 14.85 27.17
N LEU A 317 -21.09 13.55 27.35
CA LEU A 317 -19.87 12.78 27.03
C LEU A 317 -19.52 12.90 25.54
N ASN A 318 -20.50 13.20 24.69
CA ASN A 318 -20.26 13.45 23.27
C ASN A 318 -19.32 14.64 23.02
N GLN A 319 -19.29 15.62 23.91
CA GLN A 319 -18.41 16.80 23.80
C GLN A 319 -16.96 16.52 24.23
N THR A 320 -16.75 15.49 25.06
CA THR A 320 -15.43 15.04 25.55
C THR A 320 -15.03 13.67 24.98
N ALA A 321 -15.69 13.24 23.93
CA ALA A 321 -15.55 11.91 23.34
C ALA A 321 -14.11 11.55 22.93
N SER A 322 -13.28 12.54 22.58
CA SER A 322 -11.88 12.35 22.25
C SER A 322 -10.98 11.93 23.42
N SER A 323 -11.49 12.02 24.66
CA SER A 323 -10.71 11.68 25.87
C SER A 323 -10.92 10.24 26.36
N VAL A 324 -11.87 9.48 25.78
CA VAL A 324 -12.21 8.12 26.22
C VAL A 324 -11.79 7.11 25.15
N PRO A 325 -10.58 6.52 25.27
CA PRO A 325 -10.11 5.52 24.34
C PRO A 325 -10.84 4.19 24.53
N ILE A 326 -11.11 3.53 23.40
CA ILE A 326 -11.64 2.19 23.30
C ILE A 326 -10.53 1.28 22.82
N LEU A 327 -10.11 0.36 23.67
CA LEU A 327 -9.11 -0.64 23.35
C LEU A 327 -9.82 -1.85 22.73
N VAL A 328 -9.40 -2.22 21.52
CA VAL A 328 -10.00 -3.32 20.75
C VAL A 328 -9.01 -4.47 20.64
N TYR A 329 -9.44 -5.65 20.97
CA TYR A 329 -8.70 -6.91 20.93
C TYR A 329 -9.45 -7.91 20.03
N LYS A 330 -8.75 -8.86 19.43
CA LYS A 330 -9.41 -10.02 18.84
C LYS A 330 -9.95 -10.90 19.98
N ALA A 331 -11.14 -11.48 19.81
CA ALA A 331 -11.77 -12.27 20.88
C ALA A 331 -10.83 -13.37 21.38
N GLY A 332 -10.64 -13.39 22.72
CA GLY A 332 -9.75 -14.33 23.41
C GLY A 332 -8.26 -14.01 23.29
N ASP A 333 -7.85 -12.93 22.63
CA ASP A 333 -6.47 -12.47 22.54
C ASP A 333 -6.19 -11.37 23.56
N CYS A 334 -4.96 -11.34 24.08
CA CYS A 334 -4.49 -10.28 24.99
C CYS A 334 -3.75 -9.17 24.26
N GLN A 335 -3.43 -9.35 22.97
CA GLN A 335 -2.71 -8.35 22.18
C GLN A 335 -3.65 -7.25 21.72
N LEU A 336 -3.31 -5.99 22.01
CA LEU A 336 -4.03 -4.84 21.54
C LEU A 336 -3.96 -4.76 20.01
N LEU A 337 -5.14 -4.79 19.38
CA LEU A 337 -5.26 -4.69 17.93
C LEU A 337 -5.34 -3.23 17.48
N ASN A 338 -6.17 -2.44 18.15
CA ASN A 338 -6.41 -1.05 17.78
C ASN A 338 -6.92 -0.24 18.98
N THR A 339 -6.75 1.06 18.89
CA THR A 339 -7.38 2.03 19.80
C THR A 339 -8.23 2.99 18.96
N GLN A 340 -9.54 3.03 19.22
CA GLN A 340 -10.45 3.97 18.56
C GLN A 340 -11.08 4.94 19.57
N GLN A 341 -11.67 6.03 19.06
CA GLN A 341 -12.36 7.03 19.86
C GLN A 341 -13.87 6.78 19.86
N LEU A 342 -14.56 7.31 20.86
CA LEU A 342 -16.02 7.36 20.86
C LEU A 342 -16.53 8.14 19.64
N ASN A 343 -17.68 7.70 19.12
CA ASN A 343 -18.36 8.28 17.95
C ASN A 343 -17.56 8.24 16.65
N GLN A 344 -16.43 7.56 16.60
CA GLN A 344 -15.66 7.33 15.40
C GLN A 344 -15.96 5.95 14.83
N PRO A 345 -16.56 5.84 13.63
CA PRO A 345 -16.74 4.55 12.97
C PRO A 345 -15.39 4.03 12.47
N VAL A 346 -15.07 2.78 12.79
CA VAL A 346 -13.83 2.11 12.35
C VAL A 346 -14.18 0.76 11.75
N LYS A 347 -13.56 0.44 10.59
CA LYS A 347 -13.75 -0.85 9.94
C LYS A 347 -12.82 -1.91 10.52
N TYR A 348 -13.37 -3.09 10.73
CA TYR A 348 -12.65 -4.31 11.15
C TYR A 348 -13.04 -5.48 10.25
N LEU A 349 -12.17 -6.46 10.15
CA LEU A 349 -12.53 -7.74 9.52
C LEU A 349 -13.74 -8.35 10.22
N VAL A 350 -14.54 -9.08 9.47
CA VAL A 350 -15.65 -9.88 10.04
C VAL A 350 -15.08 -10.85 11.08
N GLY A 351 -15.69 -10.84 12.27
CA GLY A 351 -15.23 -11.66 13.38
C GLY A 351 -15.77 -11.23 14.75
N GLU A 352 -15.16 -11.78 15.79
CA GLU A 352 -15.50 -11.44 17.17
C GLU A 352 -14.36 -10.70 17.85
N TYR A 353 -14.71 -9.68 18.63
CA TYR A 353 -13.76 -8.77 19.26
C TYR A 353 -14.10 -8.54 20.73
N ASP A 354 -13.06 -8.33 21.52
CA ASP A 354 -13.19 -7.91 22.91
C ASP A 354 -12.89 -6.41 23.00
N LEU A 355 -13.71 -5.68 23.71
CA LEU A 355 -13.58 -4.23 23.87
C LEU A 355 -13.36 -3.87 25.33
N LYS A 356 -12.47 -2.92 25.57
CA LYS A 356 -12.34 -2.26 26.86
C LYS A 356 -12.47 -0.74 26.68
N ILE A 357 -13.53 -0.18 27.20
CA ILE A 357 -13.81 1.25 27.14
C ILE A 357 -13.34 1.87 28.46
N ASN A 358 -12.41 2.81 28.41
CA ASN A 358 -11.80 3.42 29.58
C ASN A 358 -12.68 4.50 30.21
N THR A 359 -13.94 4.10 30.53
CA THR A 359 -14.84 4.88 31.38
C THR A 359 -14.53 4.64 32.87
N LEU A 360 -15.22 5.34 33.77
CA LEU A 360 -15.21 5.08 35.19
C LEU A 360 -16.60 4.64 35.67
N PRO A 361 -16.78 3.36 36.04
CA PRO A 361 -15.85 2.23 35.93
C PRO A 361 -15.62 1.81 34.46
N PRO A 362 -14.55 1.08 34.15
CA PRO A 362 -14.31 0.61 32.79
C PRO A 362 -15.37 -0.39 32.34
N ILE A 363 -15.80 -0.29 31.08
CA ILE A 363 -16.72 -1.25 30.47
C ILE A 363 -15.89 -2.29 29.71
N GLU A 364 -16.10 -3.56 30.00
CA GLU A 364 -15.51 -4.69 29.28
C GLU A 364 -16.63 -5.47 28.58
N LEU A 365 -16.55 -5.57 27.25
CA LEU A 365 -17.46 -6.32 26.40
C LEU A 365 -16.71 -7.44 25.72
N LYS A 366 -17.26 -8.64 25.80
CA LYS A 366 -16.64 -9.83 25.20
C LYS A 366 -17.44 -10.31 24.00
N ASN A 367 -16.74 -10.89 23.00
CA ASN A 367 -17.33 -11.52 21.83
C ASN A 367 -18.27 -10.59 21.05
N VAL A 368 -17.91 -9.33 20.89
CA VAL A 368 -18.65 -8.37 20.08
C VAL A 368 -18.52 -8.77 18.62
N LYS A 369 -19.64 -9.12 17.98
CA LYS A 369 -19.67 -9.58 16.59
C LYS A 369 -19.68 -8.41 15.63
N ILE A 370 -18.76 -8.45 14.66
CA ILE A 370 -18.73 -7.55 13.52
C ILE A 370 -19.10 -8.36 12.27
N ASN A 371 -20.24 -8.01 11.66
CA ASN A 371 -20.73 -8.66 10.45
C ASN A 371 -20.43 -7.81 9.23
N GLN A 372 -20.31 -8.46 8.07
CA GLN A 372 -19.95 -7.81 6.82
C GLN A 372 -20.94 -6.72 6.42
N SER A 373 -20.38 -5.61 5.91
CA SER A 373 -21.13 -4.48 5.35
C SER A 373 -22.21 -3.89 6.28
N THR A 374 -22.13 -4.21 7.58
CA THR A 374 -23.04 -3.67 8.60
C THR A 374 -22.28 -2.84 9.63
N THR A 375 -23.01 -1.99 10.35
CA THR A 375 -22.47 -1.25 11.48
C THR A 375 -22.95 -1.88 12.78
N THR A 376 -22.03 -2.46 13.55
CA THR A 376 -22.28 -2.87 14.93
C THR A 376 -22.18 -1.62 15.81
N THR A 377 -23.30 -1.19 16.35
CA THR A 377 -23.37 -0.01 17.23
C THR A 377 -23.48 -0.43 18.68
N ILE A 378 -22.61 0.10 19.52
CA ILE A 378 -22.65 -0.04 20.97
C ILE A 378 -22.94 1.34 21.55
N GLU A 379 -23.97 1.43 22.39
CA GLU A 379 -24.31 2.67 23.08
C GLU A 379 -23.91 2.56 24.54
N ILE A 380 -23.13 3.55 25.02
CA ILE A 380 -22.80 3.67 26.44
C ILE A 380 -23.68 4.70 27.10
N GLN A 381 -24.05 4.41 28.35
CA GLN A 381 -24.89 5.32 29.15
C GLN A 381 -24.21 6.67 29.35
N GLU A 382 -24.98 7.73 29.46
CA GLU A 382 -24.47 9.05 29.81
C GLU A 382 -23.91 9.03 31.23
N PRO A 383 -22.63 9.36 31.47
CA PRO A 383 -22.09 9.45 32.80
C PRO A 383 -22.67 10.68 33.53
N GLY A 384 -22.78 10.55 34.83
CA GLY A 384 -23.03 11.70 35.72
C GLY A 384 -21.70 12.39 36.10
N TYR A 385 -21.82 13.56 36.70
CA TYR A 385 -20.71 14.41 37.15
C TYR A 385 -20.60 14.35 38.66
N ALA A 386 -19.52 13.80 39.20
CA ALA A 386 -19.19 13.83 40.61
C ALA A 386 -18.15 14.91 40.88
N ILE A 387 -18.53 15.96 41.60
CA ILE A 387 -17.65 17.05 41.99
C ILE A 387 -17.20 16.80 43.43
N PHE A 388 -15.96 16.38 43.61
CA PHE A 388 -15.37 16.17 44.94
C PHE A 388 -14.71 17.44 45.40
N GLN A 389 -14.98 17.82 46.67
CA GLN A 389 -14.35 18.94 47.34
C GLN A 389 -13.59 18.42 48.54
N PHE A 390 -12.29 18.72 48.60
CA PHE A 390 -11.39 18.27 49.66
C PHE A 390 -11.02 19.45 50.58
N PRO A 391 -11.01 19.24 51.89
CA PRO A 391 -10.72 20.34 52.86
C PRO A 391 -9.23 20.74 52.87
N SER A 392 -8.35 19.86 52.40
CA SER A 392 -6.90 20.06 52.34
C SER A 392 -6.26 19.01 51.45
N GLU A 393 -4.96 19.08 51.22
CA GLU A 393 -4.18 17.98 50.67
C GLU A 393 -4.41 16.70 51.47
N GLY A 394 -4.44 15.54 50.74
CA GLY A 394 -4.70 14.27 51.37
C GLY A 394 -4.61 13.09 50.46
N TYR A 395 -4.92 11.92 50.98
CA TYR A 395 -4.92 10.63 50.26
C TYR A 395 -6.31 10.09 50.20
N GLY A 396 -6.74 9.70 49.00
CA GLY A 396 -8.07 9.11 48.84
C GLY A 396 -8.22 8.34 47.53
N PHE A 397 -9.28 7.59 47.47
CA PHE A 397 -9.63 6.81 46.31
C PHE A 397 -11.13 6.58 46.22
N LEU A 398 -11.57 6.25 45.00
CA LEU A 398 -12.94 5.95 44.69
C LEU A 398 -13.10 4.44 44.46
N LEU A 399 -14.09 3.87 45.15
CA LEU A 399 -14.52 2.49 44.95
C LEU A 399 -15.87 2.48 44.24
N TRP A 400 -16.03 1.53 43.34
CA TRP A 400 -17.26 1.20 42.66
C TRP A 400 -17.81 -0.11 43.19
N ARG A 401 -19.12 -0.18 43.44
CA ARG A 401 -19.79 -1.40 43.86
C ARG A 401 -20.09 -2.29 42.67
N LYS A 402 -19.26 -3.28 42.42
CA LYS A 402 -19.36 -4.23 41.30
C LYS A 402 -20.46 -5.28 41.55
N GLU A 403 -20.55 -5.76 42.78
CA GLU A 403 -21.49 -6.77 43.24
C GLU A 403 -21.96 -6.45 44.68
N LYS A 404 -22.99 -7.16 45.16
CA LYS A 404 -23.63 -6.88 46.45
C LYS A 404 -22.69 -6.62 47.63
N ASN A 405 -21.54 -7.31 47.67
CA ASN A 405 -20.54 -7.18 48.75
C ASN A 405 -19.10 -6.96 48.24
N LYS A 406 -18.95 -6.53 46.97
CA LYS A 406 -17.65 -6.39 46.37
C LYS A 406 -17.46 -4.99 45.81
N PHE A 407 -16.49 -4.27 46.38
CA PHE A 407 -16.06 -2.97 45.92
C PHE A 407 -14.69 -3.09 45.20
N GLU A 408 -14.56 -2.41 44.09
CA GLU A 408 -13.35 -2.35 43.28
C GLU A 408 -12.85 -0.92 43.24
N ARG A 409 -11.54 -0.71 43.46
CA ARG A 409 -10.94 0.61 43.33
C ARG A 409 -10.82 0.98 41.86
N ILE A 410 -11.46 2.09 41.45
CA ILE A 410 -11.50 2.56 40.08
C ILE A 410 -10.72 3.85 39.85
N TYR A 411 -10.46 4.62 40.91
CA TYR A 411 -9.76 5.89 40.80
C TYR A 411 -8.98 6.22 42.09
N THR A 412 -7.86 6.94 41.94
CA THR A 412 -7.09 7.50 43.06
C THR A 412 -7.07 9.01 42.92
N PHE A 413 -7.56 9.74 43.93
CA PHE A 413 -7.57 11.17 43.90
C PHE A 413 -6.18 11.77 43.91
N ASN A 414 -6.01 12.92 43.22
CA ASN A 414 -4.75 13.67 43.26
C ASN A 414 -4.52 14.20 44.68
N PRO A 415 -3.39 13.86 45.33
CA PRO A 415 -3.14 14.24 46.73
C PRO A 415 -3.10 15.72 47.01
N THR A 416 -2.85 16.57 46.00
CA THR A 416 -2.74 18.03 46.13
C THR A 416 -4.00 18.75 45.65
N ALA A 417 -4.99 18.05 45.13
CA ALA A 417 -6.21 18.67 44.63
C ALA A 417 -7.12 19.09 45.80
N THR A 418 -7.69 20.29 45.71
CA THR A 418 -8.79 20.76 46.58
C THR A 418 -10.15 20.48 45.96
N GLN A 419 -10.20 20.23 44.66
CA GLN A 419 -11.40 19.83 43.91
C GLN A 419 -11.04 18.91 42.75
N GLU A 420 -11.84 17.87 42.52
CA GLU A 420 -11.79 17.04 41.33
C GLU A 420 -13.19 16.78 40.75
N ILE A 421 -13.27 16.68 39.43
CA ILE A 421 -14.49 16.38 38.72
C ILE A 421 -14.28 15.06 37.98
N LEU A 422 -15.09 14.07 38.29
CA LEU A 422 -15.05 12.77 37.63
C LEU A 422 -16.35 12.51 36.86
N TYR A 423 -16.20 11.91 35.69
CA TYR A 423 -17.30 11.42 34.88
C TYR A 423 -17.53 9.95 35.25
N LEU A 424 -18.61 9.67 35.97
CA LEU A 424 -18.91 8.35 36.51
C LEU A 424 -20.14 7.77 35.83
N LEU A 425 -20.07 6.52 35.39
CA LEU A 425 -21.23 5.79 34.90
C LEU A 425 -22.26 5.63 36.01
N PRO A 426 -23.55 5.47 35.71
CA PRO A 426 -24.59 5.22 36.71
C PRO A 426 -24.20 4.02 37.59
N GLY A 427 -24.35 4.19 38.91
CA GLY A 427 -23.99 3.15 39.88
C GLY A 427 -23.82 3.63 41.30
N GLU A 428 -23.41 2.72 42.19
CA GLU A 428 -23.16 3.00 43.60
C GLU A 428 -21.63 3.07 43.87
N TYR A 429 -21.25 4.10 44.60
CA TYR A 429 -19.86 4.44 44.85
C TYR A 429 -19.56 4.70 46.33
N LEU A 430 -18.27 4.55 46.66
CA LEU A 430 -17.78 4.87 48.00
C LEU A 430 -16.47 5.63 47.83
N ALA A 431 -16.46 6.91 48.22
CA ALA A 431 -15.29 7.74 48.27
C ALA A 431 -14.65 7.71 49.66
N LEU A 432 -13.34 7.47 49.71
CA LEU A 432 -12.56 7.52 50.91
C LEU A 432 -11.53 8.63 50.79
N PHE A 433 -11.34 9.41 51.84
CA PHE A 433 -10.33 10.48 51.90
C PHE A 433 -9.82 10.65 53.31
N ARG A 434 -8.53 10.92 53.44
CA ARG A 434 -7.89 11.34 54.69
C ARG A 434 -6.93 12.50 54.42
N ALA A 435 -7.11 13.60 55.15
CA ALA A 435 -6.20 14.72 55.07
C ALA A 435 -4.77 14.33 55.44
N LYS A 436 -3.76 14.89 54.76
CA LYS A 436 -2.34 14.57 54.94
C LYS A 436 -1.86 14.78 56.36
N GLN A 437 -2.37 15.81 57.03
CA GLN A 437 -2.03 16.17 58.39
C GLN A 437 -2.62 15.21 59.47
N GLN A 438 -3.61 14.42 59.10
CA GLN A 438 -4.25 13.48 59.99
C GLN A 438 -3.49 12.16 60.04
N THR A 439 -3.03 11.75 61.26
CA THR A 439 -2.26 10.53 61.46
C THR A 439 -3.12 9.35 61.90
N LYS A 440 -4.34 9.60 62.39
CA LYS A 440 -5.22 8.55 62.92
C LYS A 440 -6.08 7.98 61.78
N ALA A 441 -6.15 6.64 61.66
CA ALA A 441 -6.98 5.95 60.68
C ALA A 441 -8.47 6.32 60.82
N GLN A 442 -8.93 6.57 62.02
CA GLN A 442 -10.34 7.00 62.32
C GLN A 442 -10.68 8.40 61.77
N ALA A 443 -9.71 9.22 61.38
CA ALA A 443 -9.92 10.50 60.70
C ALA A 443 -10.20 10.35 59.18
N SER A 444 -10.37 9.15 58.70
CA SER A 444 -10.78 8.90 57.32
C SER A 444 -12.25 9.22 57.10
N VAL A 445 -12.56 10.04 56.12
CA VAL A 445 -13.90 10.35 55.67
C VAL A 445 -14.36 9.29 54.66
N VAL A 446 -15.53 8.76 54.85
CA VAL A 446 -16.19 7.80 53.97
C VAL A 446 -17.54 8.34 53.54
N LYS A 447 -17.73 8.53 52.23
CA LYS A 447 -19.00 8.99 51.66
C LYS A 447 -19.53 7.95 50.67
N LYS A 448 -20.72 7.43 50.95
CA LYS A 448 -21.50 6.60 50.02
C LYS A 448 -22.40 7.49 49.19
N PHE A 449 -22.48 7.25 47.90
CA PHE A 449 -23.35 7.96 46.98
C PHE A 449 -23.72 7.09 45.79
N SER A 450 -24.77 7.45 45.10
CA SER A 450 -25.14 6.91 43.79
C SER A 450 -25.09 8.01 42.74
N ILE A 451 -24.86 7.62 41.54
CA ILE A 451 -24.95 8.50 40.38
C ILE A 451 -25.97 7.91 39.41
N GLU A 452 -26.82 8.77 38.87
CA GLU A 452 -27.76 8.51 37.79
C GLU A 452 -27.26 9.13 36.47
N GLU A 453 -27.84 8.69 35.35
CA GLU A 453 -27.51 9.16 34.01
C GLU A 453 -27.67 10.70 33.93
N GLY A 454 -26.60 11.38 33.49
CA GLY A 454 -26.56 12.84 33.33
C GLY A 454 -26.59 13.66 34.61
N GLN A 455 -26.70 13.03 35.78
CA GLN A 455 -26.80 13.70 37.08
C GLN A 455 -25.51 14.44 37.46
N THR A 456 -25.63 15.56 38.11
CA THR A 456 -24.49 16.26 38.74
C THR A 456 -24.66 16.24 40.26
N ILE A 457 -23.66 15.70 40.97
CA ILE A 457 -23.64 15.68 42.43
C ILE A 457 -22.34 16.34 42.95
N ARG A 458 -22.45 16.93 44.15
CA ARG A 458 -21.31 17.48 44.89
C ARG A 458 -21.10 16.66 46.14
N ILE A 459 -19.84 16.25 46.36
CA ILE A 459 -19.42 15.43 47.47
C ILE A 459 -18.36 16.16 48.29
N ASN A 460 -18.75 16.62 49.46
CA ASN A 460 -17.80 17.25 50.37
C ASN A 460 -17.11 16.16 51.19
N MET A 461 -15.79 16.14 51.11
CA MET A 461 -14.91 15.18 51.82
C MET A 461 -14.37 15.74 53.14
N SER A 462 -15.12 16.64 53.80
CA SER A 462 -14.87 17.07 55.15
C SER A 462 -15.49 16.14 56.19
N LEU A 463 -14.97 16.16 57.41
CA LEU A 463 -15.50 15.39 58.54
C LEU A 463 -16.84 15.90 59.05
N TYR A 464 -17.23 17.15 58.69
CA TYR A 464 -18.45 17.85 59.11
C TYR A 464 -19.26 18.34 57.90
#